data_9d45a121a089ac3de4fa323b149679d1
#
_entry.id   9d45a121a089ac3de4fa323b149679d1
#
_cell.length_a   1.000
_cell.length_b   1.000
_cell.length_c   1.000
_cell.angle_alpha   90.00
_cell.angle_beta   90.00
_cell.angle_gamma   90.00
#
_symmetry.space_group_name_H-M   'P 1'
#
loop_
_entity.id
_entity.type
_entity.pdbx_description
1 polymer ?
#
loop_
_entity_poly.entity_id
_entity_poly.type
_entity_poly.pdbx_seq_one_letter_code
_entity_poly.pdbx_strand_id
1 'polypeptide(L)'
;MAKKNEGKRFEEDFRNSVPADVFCYRIKDSSNFYQATKNMCDFILFKSPYLFLLELKSTKANQFSTNEKIIKQHQVDDLYDANMKYTFVKSGFILNYRGRELKTKTVPPETYFIPIEYMREAYYKEKSIHKDLAKKIGIEIPYRKKITRYEYDINLRNFLKK
;
A
#
# COMPACT_ATOMS: atom_id res chain seq x y z
N MET A 1 -13.02 22.61 11.55
CA MET A 1 -13.17 21.42 10.70
C MET A 1 -12.04 20.44 10.99
N ALA A 2 -12.39 19.24 11.37
CA ALA A 2 -11.39 18.20 11.56
C ALA A 2 -10.65 17.95 10.23
N LYS A 3 -9.29 18.00 10.23
CA LYS A 3 -8.48 17.61 9.09
C LYS A 3 -8.84 16.16 8.74
N LYS A 4 -9.49 15.94 7.58
CA LYS A 4 -9.72 14.58 7.08
C LYS A 4 -8.38 13.86 7.02
N ASN A 5 -8.28 12.72 7.70
CA ASN A 5 -7.09 11.88 7.67
C ASN A 5 -6.93 11.34 6.24
N GLU A 6 -5.99 11.89 5.49
CA GLU A 6 -5.76 11.59 4.08
C GLU A 6 -5.34 10.11 3.85
N GLY A 7 -4.70 9.50 4.84
CA GLY A 7 -4.41 8.06 4.79
C GLY A 7 -5.68 7.22 4.81
N LYS A 8 -6.61 7.52 5.71
CA LYS A 8 -7.91 6.83 5.75
C LYS A 8 -8.73 7.04 4.47
N ARG A 9 -8.60 8.22 3.87
CA ARG A 9 -9.26 8.51 2.58
C ARG A 9 -8.69 7.65 1.45
N PHE A 10 -7.37 7.49 1.40
CA PHE A 10 -6.72 6.60 0.45
C PHE A 10 -7.16 5.14 0.64
N GLU A 11 -7.17 4.64 1.88
CA GLU A 11 -7.66 3.29 2.18
C GLU A 11 -9.11 3.08 1.74
N GLU A 12 -9.97 4.07 1.93
CA GLU A 12 -11.38 4.01 1.52
C GLU A 12 -11.51 4.00 -0.01
N ASP A 13 -10.76 4.86 -0.73
CA ASP A 13 -10.74 4.89 -2.19
C ASP A 13 -10.21 3.57 -2.75
N PHE A 14 -9.17 3.01 -2.15
CA PHE A 14 -8.63 1.70 -2.52
C PHE A 14 -9.67 0.61 -2.34
N ARG A 15 -10.29 0.52 -1.15
CA ARG A 15 -11.34 -0.47 -0.87
C ARG A 15 -12.49 -0.41 -1.86
N ASN A 16 -12.97 0.80 -2.16
CA ASN A 16 -14.07 1.01 -3.09
C ASN A 16 -13.72 0.70 -4.55
N SER A 17 -12.43 0.61 -4.86
CA SER A 17 -11.90 0.27 -6.19
C SER A 17 -11.63 -1.22 -6.38
N VAL A 18 -11.70 -2.03 -5.33
CA VAL A 18 -11.52 -3.49 -5.44
C VAL A 18 -12.63 -4.08 -6.30
N PRO A 19 -12.32 -4.88 -7.34
CA PRO A 19 -13.33 -5.51 -8.18
C PRO A 19 -14.33 -6.36 -7.39
N ALA A 20 -15.59 -6.38 -7.82
CA ALA A 20 -16.68 -7.09 -7.13
C ALA A 20 -16.46 -8.61 -6.99
N ASP A 21 -15.68 -9.21 -7.89
CA ASP A 21 -15.34 -10.64 -7.88
C ASP A 21 -14.08 -10.98 -7.06
N VAL A 22 -13.55 -9.99 -6.33
CA VAL A 22 -12.43 -10.14 -5.40
C VAL A 22 -12.94 -10.01 -3.99
N PHE A 23 -12.70 -11.03 -3.15
CA PHE A 23 -12.95 -10.90 -1.71
C PHE A 23 -12.02 -9.83 -1.14
N CYS A 24 -12.57 -8.92 -0.34
CA CYS A 24 -11.83 -7.83 0.27
C CYS A 24 -12.21 -7.69 1.75
N TYR A 25 -11.24 -7.80 2.61
CA TYR A 25 -11.40 -7.59 4.04
C TYR A 25 -10.38 -6.57 4.56
N ARG A 26 -10.87 -5.49 5.16
CA ARG A 26 -10.02 -4.52 5.86
C ARG A 26 -9.85 -4.94 7.32
N ILE A 27 -8.62 -5.09 7.74
CA ILE A 27 -8.29 -5.40 9.14
C ILE A 27 -8.49 -4.12 9.96
N LYS A 28 -9.31 -4.22 11.00
CA LYS A 28 -9.57 -3.08 11.91
C LYS A 28 -8.40 -2.91 12.88
N ASP A 29 -8.04 -1.66 13.15
CA ASP A 29 -7.12 -1.35 14.23
C ASP A 29 -7.74 -1.77 15.56
N SER A 30 -6.99 -2.52 16.37
CA SER A 30 -7.41 -2.91 17.71
C SER A 30 -7.41 -1.66 18.60
N SER A 31 -8.58 -1.27 19.10
CA SER A 31 -8.74 -0.13 20.01
C SER A 31 -8.48 -0.46 21.48
N ASN A 32 -8.23 -1.72 21.82
CA ASN A 32 -8.00 -2.16 23.20
C ASN A 32 -6.50 -2.07 23.56
N PHE A 33 -6.19 -1.12 24.44
CA PHE A 33 -4.85 -0.88 24.98
C PHE A 33 -4.20 -2.13 25.64
N TYR A 34 -5.00 -3.10 26.07
CA TYR A 34 -4.52 -4.28 26.79
C TYR A 34 -4.23 -5.52 25.93
N GLN A 35 -4.65 -5.54 24.67
CA GLN A 35 -4.42 -6.66 23.72
C GLN A 35 -4.19 -6.17 22.30
N ALA A 36 -3.37 -5.16 22.12
CA ALA A 36 -3.00 -4.67 20.78
C ALA A 36 -2.14 -5.71 20.06
N THR A 37 -2.78 -6.66 19.41
CA THR A 37 -2.12 -7.45 18.36
C THR A 37 -1.71 -6.48 17.26
N LYS A 38 -0.41 -6.43 16.97
CA LYS A 38 0.10 -5.62 15.87
C LYS A 38 -0.35 -6.24 14.55
N ASN A 39 -1.22 -5.54 13.81
CA ASN A 39 -1.64 -6.00 12.50
C ASN A 39 -0.46 -6.00 11.52
N MET A 40 -0.30 -7.09 10.76
CA MET A 40 0.75 -7.19 9.76
C MET A 40 0.42 -6.39 8.49
N CYS A 41 -0.85 -6.15 8.20
CA CYS A 41 -1.31 -5.44 7.02
C CYS A 41 -2.70 -4.80 7.23
N ASP A 42 -3.10 -3.94 6.29
CA ASP A 42 -4.39 -3.26 6.30
C ASP A 42 -5.49 -4.07 5.61
N PHE A 43 -5.16 -4.77 4.53
CA PHE A 43 -6.14 -5.48 3.69
C PHE A 43 -5.73 -6.91 3.38
N ILE A 44 -6.73 -7.77 3.38
CA ILE A 44 -6.67 -9.11 2.83
C ILE A 44 -7.56 -9.16 1.59
N LEU A 45 -6.98 -9.47 0.44
CA LEU A 45 -7.73 -9.74 -0.78
C LEU A 45 -7.58 -11.21 -1.16
N PHE A 46 -8.66 -11.82 -1.65
CA PHE A 46 -8.59 -13.17 -2.19
C PHE A 46 -9.19 -13.23 -3.58
N LYS A 47 -8.42 -13.77 -4.50
CA LYS A 47 -8.82 -14.15 -5.85
C LYS A 47 -8.12 -15.46 -6.17
N SER A 48 -8.89 -16.55 -6.24
CA SER A 48 -8.32 -17.89 -6.45
C SER A 48 -7.28 -17.93 -7.56
N PRO A 49 -6.12 -18.56 -7.35
CA PRO A 49 -5.73 -19.32 -6.17
C PRO A 49 -4.94 -18.49 -5.11
N TYR A 50 -4.89 -17.16 -5.21
CA TYR A 50 -3.98 -16.34 -4.42
C TYR A 50 -4.67 -15.53 -3.32
N LEU A 51 -3.99 -15.46 -2.17
CA LEU A 51 -4.28 -14.58 -1.05
C LEU A 51 -3.29 -13.42 -1.05
N PHE A 52 -3.81 -12.19 -1.14
CA PHE A 52 -3.00 -10.98 -1.11
C PHE A 52 -3.07 -10.31 0.27
N LEU A 53 -1.92 -10.07 0.88
CA LEU A 53 -1.78 -9.34 2.14
C LEU A 53 -1.13 -7.99 1.84
N LEU A 54 -1.87 -6.90 2.02
CA LEU A 54 -1.49 -5.58 1.55
C LEU A 54 -1.47 -4.56 2.68
N GLU A 55 -0.33 -3.90 2.85
CA GLU A 55 -0.18 -2.72 3.70
C GLU A 55 -0.24 -1.45 2.85
N LEU A 56 -1.03 -0.47 3.25
CA LEU A 56 -1.23 0.78 2.52
C LEU A 56 -0.52 1.94 3.21
N LYS A 57 0.23 2.72 2.44
CA LYS A 57 0.87 3.95 2.91
C LYS A 57 0.61 5.09 1.94
N SER A 58 0.36 6.28 2.46
CA SER A 58 0.15 7.48 1.66
C SER A 58 0.95 8.67 2.20
N THR A 59 1.60 9.41 1.31
CA THR A 59 2.41 10.58 1.66
C THR A 59 2.17 11.74 0.71
N LYS A 60 2.35 12.98 1.19
CA LYS A 60 2.49 14.18 0.33
C LYS A 60 3.90 14.37 -0.20
N ALA A 61 4.90 13.77 0.47
CA ALA A 61 6.29 13.86 0.06
C ALA A 61 6.58 13.00 -1.17
N ASN A 62 7.74 13.20 -1.77
CA ASN A 62 8.22 12.36 -2.87
C ASN A 62 8.80 11.02 -2.39
N GLN A 63 8.81 10.80 -1.09
CA GLN A 63 9.46 9.63 -0.48
C GLN A 63 8.77 9.23 0.82
N PHE A 64 8.90 7.96 1.18
CA PHE A 64 8.60 7.42 2.50
C PHE A 64 9.92 7.18 3.24
N SER A 65 10.02 7.70 4.46
CA SER A 65 11.12 7.33 5.33
C SER A 65 10.99 5.86 5.75
N THR A 66 12.11 5.14 5.79
CA THR A 66 12.17 3.76 6.28
C THR A 66 12.29 3.66 7.81
N ASN A 67 12.07 4.76 8.53
CA ASN A 67 12.05 4.72 9.98
C ASN A 67 10.77 4.05 10.51
N GLU A 68 10.86 3.51 11.73
CA GLU A 68 9.79 2.75 12.39
C GLU A 68 8.49 3.54 12.60
N LYS A 69 8.53 4.88 12.58
CA LYS A 69 7.33 5.72 12.71
C LYS A 69 6.47 5.72 11.43
N ILE A 70 7.08 5.48 10.28
CA ILE A 70 6.43 5.53 8.96
C ILE A 70 6.19 4.13 8.43
N ILE A 71 7.25 3.31 8.35
CA ILE A 71 7.20 1.92 7.90
C ILE A 71 7.67 1.04 9.05
N LYS A 72 6.76 0.25 9.60
CA LYS A 72 7.05 -0.58 10.76
C LYS A 72 7.80 -1.84 10.34
N GLN A 73 8.92 -2.12 10.99
CA GLN A 73 9.74 -3.29 10.70
C GLN A 73 8.95 -4.59 10.78
N HIS A 74 8.12 -4.77 11.82
CA HIS A 74 7.32 -5.98 11.98
C HIS A 74 6.36 -6.22 10.80
N GLN A 75 5.78 -5.16 10.19
CA GLN A 75 4.93 -5.31 9.01
C GLN A 75 5.74 -5.83 7.82
N VAL A 76 6.95 -5.30 7.61
CA VAL A 76 7.83 -5.76 6.53
C VAL A 76 8.22 -7.22 6.72
N ASP A 77 8.65 -7.60 7.92
CA ASP A 77 9.15 -8.94 8.22
C ASP A 77 8.00 -9.97 8.25
N ASP A 78 6.87 -9.67 8.90
CA ASP A 78 5.71 -10.58 8.97
C ASP A 78 5.12 -10.85 7.57
N LEU A 79 5.01 -9.82 6.73
CA LEU A 79 4.55 -9.97 5.34
C LEU A 79 5.53 -10.79 4.49
N TYR A 80 6.83 -10.57 4.70
CA TYR A 80 7.87 -11.35 4.01
C TYR A 80 7.79 -12.83 4.42
N ASP A 81 7.72 -13.12 5.71
CA ASP A 81 7.65 -14.48 6.23
C ASP A 81 6.40 -15.21 5.71
N ALA A 82 5.25 -14.55 5.69
CA ALA A 82 4.02 -15.13 5.14
C ALA A 82 4.15 -15.44 3.64
N ASN A 83 4.74 -14.53 2.87
CA ASN A 83 4.96 -14.69 1.43
C ASN A 83 5.93 -15.85 1.12
N MET A 84 6.97 -16.00 1.93
CA MET A 84 7.96 -17.06 1.76
C MET A 84 7.45 -18.43 2.21
N LYS A 85 6.64 -18.45 3.26
CA LYS A 85 6.12 -19.69 3.84
C LYS A 85 5.02 -20.35 3.01
N TYR A 86 4.18 -19.53 2.36
CA TYR A 86 2.99 -20.03 1.66
C TYR A 86 3.01 -19.59 0.20
N THR A 87 3.09 -20.56 -0.72
CA THR A 87 3.19 -20.29 -2.17
C THR A 87 1.98 -19.53 -2.75
N PHE A 88 0.81 -19.69 -2.13
CA PHE A 88 -0.42 -19.00 -2.50
C PHE A 88 -0.56 -17.59 -1.91
N VAL A 89 0.29 -17.21 -0.95
CA VAL A 89 0.31 -15.86 -0.38
C VAL A 89 1.17 -14.95 -1.23
N LYS A 90 0.61 -13.79 -1.57
CA LYS A 90 1.30 -12.69 -2.23
C LYS A 90 1.16 -11.46 -1.34
N SER A 91 2.26 -10.92 -0.89
CA SER A 91 2.23 -9.79 0.03
C SER A 91 3.04 -8.62 -0.48
N GLY A 92 2.73 -7.44 0.01
CA GLY A 92 3.45 -6.23 -0.34
C GLY A 92 2.82 -4.96 0.21
N PHE A 93 3.39 -3.86 -0.23
CA PHE A 93 2.94 -2.52 0.14
C PHE A 93 2.30 -1.81 -1.05
N ILE A 94 1.23 -1.08 -0.79
CA ILE A 94 0.68 -0.12 -1.74
C ILE A 94 1.15 1.27 -1.31
N LEU A 95 2.07 1.85 -2.06
CA LEU A 95 2.64 3.17 -1.80
C LEU A 95 1.95 4.22 -2.67
N ASN A 96 1.27 5.17 -2.04
CA ASN A 96 0.61 6.28 -2.71
C ASN A 96 1.36 7.59 -2.44
N TYR A 97 1.93 8.16 -3.50
CA TYR A 97 2.54 9.48 -3.52
C TYR A 97 1.47 10.45 -4.00
N ARG A 98 0.86 11.20 -3.07
CA ARG A 98 -0.28 12.07 -3.36
C ARG A 98 0.09 13.18 -4.33
N GLY A 99 -0.85 13.53 -5.18
CA GLY A 99 -0.75 14.71 -6.02
C GLY A 99 -0.64 15.99 -5.19
N ARG A 100 0.01 16.98 -5.75
CA ARG A 100 0.18 18.29 -5.13
C ARG A 100 0.26 19.39 -6.18
N GLU A 101 -0.23 20.54 -5.81
CA GLU A 101 -0.08 21.74 -6.59
C GLU A 101 1.15 22.51 -6.12
N LEU A 102 2.02 22.83 -7.04
CA LEU A 102 3.18 23.70 -6.86
C LEU A 102 2.88 25.04 -7.54
N LYS A 103 3.64 26.06 -7.21
CA LYS A 103 3.45 27.42 -7.79
C LYS A 103 3.46 27.43 -9.33
N THR A 104 4.21 26.53 -9.95
CA THR A 104 4.42 26.50 -11.41
C THR A 104 3.83 25.30 -12.12
N LYS A 105 3.43 24.25 -11.38
CA LYS A 105 2.91 23.02 -11.97
C LYS A 105 2.09 22.18 -10.99
N THR A 106 1.20 21.39 -11.53
CA THR A 106 0.51 20.30 -10.80
C THR A 106 1.27 19.00 -10.95
N VAL A 107 1.57 18.34 -9.83
CA VAL A 107 2.16 17.00 -9.81
C VAL A 107 1.03 16.00 -9.59
N PRO A 108 0.78 15.07 -10.53
CA PRO A 108 -0.26 14.05 -10.36
C PRO A 108 0.12 13.05 -9.27
N PRO A 109 -0.86 12.38 -8.64
CA PRO A 109 -0.57 11.28 -7.74
C PRO A 109 -0.01 10.08 -8.50
N GLU A 110 0.82 9.30 -7.83
CA GLU A 110 1.37 8.04 -8.34
C GLU A 110 1.18 6.97 -7.27
N THR A 111 0.76 5.77 -7.67
CA THR A 111 0.49 4.65 -6.75
C THR A 111 1.14 3.39 -7.29
N TYR A 112 1.86 2.68 -6.44
CA TYR A 112 2.61 1.49 -6.80
C TYR A 112 2.34 0.36 -5.82
N PHE A 113 2.12 -0.85 -6.34
CA PHE A 113 2.27 -2.07 -5.57
C PHE A 113 3.74 -2.48 -5.57
N ILE A 114 4.33 -2.60 -4.39
CA ILE A 114 5.70 -3.07 -4.20
C ILE A 114 5.64 -4.48 -3.61
N PRO A 115 6.02 -5.52 -4.38
CA PRO A 115 6.12 -6.88 -3.84
C PRO A 115 7.04 -6.90 -2.62
N ILE A 116 6.71 -7.75 -1.64
CA ILE A 116 7.37 -7.69 -0.33
C ILE A 116 8.87 -7.95 -0.39
N GLU A 117 9.33 -8.78 -1.33
CA GLU A 117 10.75 -9.06 -1.50
C GLU A 117 11.54 -7.78 -1.83
N TYR A 118 11.05 -6.99 -2.77
CA TYR A 118 11.65 -5.70 -3.13
C TYR A 118 11.45 -4.65 -2.04
N MET A 119 10.28 -4.66 -1.38
CA MET A 119 10.01 -3.74 -0.29
C MET A 119 10.95 -3.97 0.89
N ARG A 120 11.18 -5.23 1.26
CA ARG A 120 12.10 -5.61 2.33
C ARG A 120 13.54 -5.22 2.00
N GLU A 121 13.98 -5.47 0.78
CA GLU A 121 15.31 -5.06 0.32
C GLU A 121 15.48 -3.53 0.42
N ALA A 122 14.51 -2.77 -0.10
CA ALA A 122 14.54 -1.31 -0.02
C ALA A 122 14.49 -0.81 1.43
N TYR A 123 13.67 -1.43 2.29
CA TYR A 123 13.56 -1.06 3.69
C TYR A 123 14.89 -1.16 4.44
N TYR A 124 15.67 -2.21 4.21
CA TYR A 124 16.94 -2.44 4.91
C TYR A 124 18.15 -1.74 4.26
N LYS A 125 18.09 -1.43 2.97
CA LYS A 125 19.20 -0.78 2.25
C LYS A 125 19.09 0.73 2.16
N GLU A 126 17.86 1.26 2.10
CA GLU A 126 17.60 2.66 1.81
C GLU A 126 17.11 3.42 3.06
N LYS A 127 17.48 4.68 3.19
CA LYS A 127 16.93 5.56 4.25
C LYS A 127 15.51 6.04 3.93
N SER A 128 15.14 6.00 2.66
CA SER A 128 13.81 6.38 2.18
C SER A 128 13.50 5.71 0.86
N ILE A 129 12.21 5.50 0.60
CA ILE A 129 11.71 4.96 -0.66
C ILE A 129 11.16 6.12 -1.48
N HIS A 130 12.01 6.68 -2.34
CA HIS A 130 11.64 7.72 -3.28
C HIS A 130 10.71 7.15 -4.36
N LYS A 131 9.82 7.98 -4.90
CA LYS A 131 8.87 7.54 -5.92
C LYS A 131 9.54 6.95 -7.17
N ASP A 132 10.74 7.41 -7.55
CA ASP A 132 11.48 6.85 -8.68
C ASP A 132 11.96 5.42 -8.39
N LEU A 133 12.36 5.14 -7.14
CA LEU A 133 12.66 3.78 -6.71
C LEU A 133 11.39 2.92 -6.71
N ALA A 134 10.29 3.43 -6.15
CA ALA A 134 9.01 2.72 -6.17
C ALA A 134 8.54 2.38 -7.58
N LYS A 135 8.70 3.30 -8.53
CA LYS A 135 8.44 3.07 -9.96
C LYS A 135 9.32 1.96 -10.55
N LYS A 136 10.59 1.93 -10.17
CA LYS A 136 11.55 0.92 -10.66
C LYS A 136 11.25 -0.48 -10.13
N ILE A 137 10.96 -0.61 -8.84
CA ILE A 137 10.78 -1.91 -8.17
C ILE A 137 9.31 -2.36 -8.06
N GLY A 138 8.38 -1.46 -8.28
CA GLY A 138 6.94 -1.68 -8.13
C GLY A 138 6.21 -1.88 -9.45
N ILE A 139 4.92 -2.05 -9.29
CA ILE A 139 3.93 -2.14 -10.38
C ILE A 139 2.97 -0.97 -10.21
N GLU A 140 2.88 -0.11 -11.21
CA GLU A 140 1.98 1.03 -11.17
C GLU A 140 0.52 0.58 -11.11
N ILE A 141 -0.24 1.24 -10.24
CA ILE A 141 -1.70 1.09 -10.15
C ILE A 141 -2.31 2.34 -10.78
N PRO A 142 -2.85 2.25 -12.00
CA PRO A 142 -3.50 3.37 -12.64
C PRO A 142 -4.71 3.84 -11.85
N TYR A 143 -5.10 5.09 -12.05
CA TYR A 143 -6.28 5.66 -11.41
C TYR A 143 -7.07 6.55 -12.37
N ARG A 144 -8.32 6.76 -12.01
CA ARG A 144 -9.19 7.78 -12.59
C ARG A 144 -9.63 8.75 -11.49
N LYS A 145 -9.45 10.04 -11.71
CA LYS A 145 -9.93 11.07 -10.79
C LYS A 145 -11.43 11.27 -11.02
N LYS A 146 -12.21 11.11 -9.97
CA LYS A 146 -13.60 11.57 -9.87
C LYS A 146 -13.60 12.98 -9.23
N ILE A 147 -14.74 13.62 -9.08
CA ILE A 147 -14.85 15.02 -8.61
C ILE A 147 -14.00 15.26 -7.34
N THR A 148 -14.14 14.39 -6.33
CA THR A 148 -13.44 14.51 -5.04
C THR A 148 -12.68 13.27 -4.60
N ARG A 149 -12.73 12.18 -5.37
CA ARG A 149 -12.21 10.86 -5.02
C ARG A 149 -11.38 10.29 -6.16
N TYR A 150 -10.63 9.23 -5.86
CA TYR A 150 -9.89 8.47 -6.84
C TYR A 150 -10.48 7.07 -6.96
N GLU A 151 -10.50 6.54 -8.18
CA GLU A 151 -10.83 5.16 -8.50
C GLU A 151 -9.60 4.51 -9.08
N TYR A 152 -9.11 3.46 -8.42
CA TYR A 152 -7.89 2.74 -8.80
C TYR A 152 -8.23 1.55 -9.70
N ASP A 153 -7.43 1.31 -10.72
CA ASP A 153 -7.51 0.10 -11.54
C ASP A 153 -6.72 -1.02 -10.87
N ILE A 154 -7.39 -1.76 -9.98
CA ILE A 154 -6.80 -2.85 -9.20
C ILE A 154 -6.90 -4.14 -10.00
N ASN A 155 -5.83 -4.50 -10.69
CA ASN A 155 -5.70 -5.76 -11.40
C ASN A 155 -4.71 -6.67 -10.68
N LEU A 156 -5.22 -7.64 -9.91
CA LEU A 156 -4.40 -8.55 -9.11
C LEU A 156 -3.45 -9.44 -9.96
N ARG A 157 -3.79 -9.71 -11.22
CA ARG A 157 -2.88 -10.43 -12.13
C ARG A 157 -1.62 -9.64 -12.39
N ASN A 158 -1.69 -8.30 -12.41
CA ASN A 158 -0.51 -7.47 -12.58
C ASN A 158 0.42 -7.56 -11.37
N PHE A 159 -0.10 -7.79 -10.16
CA PHE A 159 0.70 -7.95 -8.95
C PHE A 159 1.57 -9.22 -8.94
N LEU A 160 1.33 -10.14 -9.87
CA LEU A 160 2.09 -11.38 -10.02
C LEU A 160 3.23 -11.27 -11.05
N LYS A 161 3.40 -10.10 -11.72
CA LYS A 161 4.34 -9.95 -12.84
C LYS A 161 5.78 -9.65 -12.44
N LYS A 162 6.07 -9.48 -11.14
CA LYS A 162 7.42 -9.26 -10.61
C LYS A 162 7.78 -10.28 -9.56
#